data_13a843ba375001ffe979e97778d53847
#
_entry.id   13a843ba375001ffe979e97778d53847
#
_cell.length_a   1.000
_cell.length_b   1.000
_cell.length_c   1.000
_cell.angle_alpha   90.00
_cell.angle_beta   90.00
_cell.angle_gamma   90.00
#
_symmetry.space_group_name_H-M   'P 1'
#
loop_
_entity.id
_entity.type
_entity.pdbx_description
1 polymer ?
#
loop_
_entity_poly.entity_id
_entity_poly.type
_entity_poly.pdbx_seq_one_letter_code
_entity_poly.pdbx_strand_id
1 'polypeptide(L)'
;MKAISEYTFKRGYKPENERIRGILEEVFETKPAESGGKLTVSYGAIKEMKAWVQDKKLHVETLSDMSVKDEKLILDTNKRFRDFLEEATGYTAKERLKMAKKAVAGE
;
A
#
# COMPACT_ATOMS: atom_id res chain seq x y z
N MET A 1 2.38 -10.73 -12.24
CA MET A 1 1.22 -9.91 -12.65
C MET A 1 1.15 -8.66 -11.77
N LYS A 2 1.02 -7.49 -12.40
CA LYS A 2 0.93 -6.23 -11.67
C LYS A 2 -0.52 -5.94 -11.28
N ALA A 3 -0.71 -5.49 -10.04
CA ALA A 3 -2.01 -5.06 -9.55
C ALA A 3 -1.92 -3.60 -9.15
N ILE A 4 -2.84 -2.78 -9.65
CA ILE A 4 -2.90 -1.34 -9.33
C ILE A 4 -4.17 -1.08 -8.56
N SER A 5 -4.04 -0.44 -7.40
CA SER A 5 -5.18 -0.10 -6.55
C SER A 5 -5.13 1.37 -6.14
N GLU A 6 -6.30 1.96 -5.94
CA GLU A 6 -6.44 3.31 -5.46
C GLU A 6 -7.13 3.30 -4.10
N TYR A 7 -6.66 4.15 -3.20
CA TYR A 7 -7.21 4.27 -1.86
C TYR A 7 -7.47 5.74 -1.53
N THR A 8 -8.59 6.03 -0.89
CA THR A 8 -8.88 7.36 -0.41
C THR A 8 -8.23 7.56 0.97
N PHE A 9 -7.95 8.81 1.32
CA PHE A 9 -7.42 9.16 2.63
C PHE A 9 -8.55 9.58 3.56
N LYS A 10 -8.50 9.09 4.80
CA LYS A 10 -9.41 9.52 5.84
C LYS A 10 -9.11 10.98 6.20
N ARG A 11 -10.12 11.72 6.59
CA ARG A 11 -9.96 13.11 7.01
C ARG A 11 -8.89 13.22 8.10
N GLY A 12 -7.95 14.13 7.92
CA GLY A 12 -6.84 14.31 8.82
C GLY A 12 -5.56 13.55 8.40
N TYR A 13 -5.67 12.69 7.40
CA TYR A 13 -4.52 11.98 6.84
C TYR A 13 -4.10 12.65 5.54
N LYS A 14 -2.96 13.32 5.57
CA LYS A 14 -2.51 14.14 4.44
C LYS A 14 -2.04 13.30 3.25
N PRO A 15 -2.50 13.63 2.03
CA PRO A 15 -2.06 12.92 0.82
C PRO A 15 -0.73 13.49 0.32
N GLU A 16 0.34 13.23 1.06
CA GLU A 16 1.68 13.72 0.76
C GLU A 16 2.66 12.56 0.58
N ASN A 17 3.43 12.57 -0.52
CA ASN A 17 4.42 11.54 -0.81
C ASN A 17 5.46 11.41 0.30
N GLU A 18 5.89 12.53 0.86
CA GLU A 18 6.88 12.54 1.93
C GLU A 18 6.40 11.76 3.16
N ARG A 19 5.13 11.92 3.51
CA ARG A 19 4.53 11.16 4.62
C ARG A 19 4.46 9.67 4.28
N ILE A 20 4.05 9.34 3.06
CA ILE A 20 3.96 7.96 2.59
C ILE A 20 5.34 7.30 2.60
N ARG A 21 6.38 8.04 2.18
CA ARG A 21 7.76 7.56 2.21
C ARG A 21 8.19 7.16 3.62
N GLY A 22 7.88 8.00 4.61
CA GLY A 22 8.20 7.71 6.00
C GLY A 22 7.51 6.46 6.52
N ILE A 23 6.25 6.26 6.14
CA ILE A 23 5.48 5.08 6.53
C ILE A 23 6.06 3.82 5.89
N LEU A 24 6.39 3.89 4.61
CA LEU A 24 7.02 2.76 3.90
C LEU A 24 8.32 2.35 4.56
N GLU A 25 9.16 3.33 4.89
CA GLU A 25 10.44 3.08 5.54
C GLU A 25 10.25 2.40 6.90
N GLU A 26 9.27 2.85 7.68
CA GLU A 26 8.98 2.29 8.99
C GLU A 26 8.37 0.88 8.90
N VAL A 27 7.36 0.70 8.08
CA VAL A 27 6.63 -0.57 7.97
C VAL A 27 7.46 -1.66 7.33
N PHE A 28 8.16 -1.36 6.25
CA PHE A 28 8.96 -2.35 5.53
C PHE A 28 10.44 -2.37 5.93
N GLU A 29 10.83 -1.51 6.87
CA GLU A 29 12.19 -1.43 7.39
C GLU A 29 13.25 -1.30 6.28
N THR A 30 12.92 -0.56 5.24
CA THR A 30 13.82 -0.32 4.12
C THR A 30 13.57 1.09 3.57
N LYS A 31 14.61 1.69 3.01
CA LYS A 31 14.46 3.02 2.40
C LYS A 31 13.85 2.89 1.02
N PRO A 32 12.68 3.53 0.78
CA PRO A 32 12.09 3.52 -0.54
C PRO A 32 12.97 4.28 -1.55
N ALA A 33 13.04 3.76 -2.76
CA ALA A 33 13.65 4.49 -3.86
C ALA A 33 12.58 5.43 -4.43
N GLU A 34 12.97 6.64 -4.77
CA GLU A 34 12.04 7.62 -5.34
C GLU A 34 12.46 7.94 -6.77
N SER A 35 11.50 7.86 -7.69
CA SER A 35 11.74 8.18 -9.10
C SER A 35 10.43 8.69 -9.71
N GLY A 36 10.47 9.87 -10.30
CA GLY A 36 9.31 10.45 -10.98
C GLY A 36 8.10 10.64 -10.08
N GLY A 37 8.31 10.90 -8.80
CA GLY A 37 7.22 11.07 -7.83
C GLY A 37 6.66 9.77 -7.30
N LYS A 38 7.21 8.63 -7.68
CA LYS A 38 6.78 7.31 -7.21
C LYS A 38 7.81 6.73 -6.26
N LEU A 39 7.32 6.11 -5.19
CA LEU A 39 8.14 5.46 -4.17
C LEU A 39 8.14 3.95 -4.42
N THR A 40 9.32 3.34 -4.47
CA THR A 40 9.46 1.93 -4.79
C THR A 40 10.13 1.19 -3.63
N VAL A 41 9.53 0.07 -3.21
CA VAL A 41 10.11 -0.82 -2.19
C VAL A 41 9.99 -2.26 -2.64
N SER A 42 10.85 -3.12 -2.09
CA SER A 42 10.77 -4.57 -2.24
C SER A 42 10.84 -5.17 -0.86
N TYR A 43 10.00 -6.16 -0.58
CA TYR A 43 9.99 -6.82 0.72
C TYR A 43 9.33 -8.21 0.61
N GLY A 44 10.02 -9.20 1.16
CA GLY A 44 9.46 -10.56 1.28
C GLY A 44 8.86 -11.09 -0.02
N ALA A 45 7.57 -11.34 0.00
CA ALA A 45 6.83 -11.88 -1.14
C ALA A 45 6.44 -10.83 -2.18
N ILE A 46 6.75 -9.55 -1.92
CA ILE A 46 6.54 -8.46 -2.88
C ILE A 46 7.86 -8.18 -3.59
N LYS A 47 7.92 -8.51 -4.87
CA LYS A 47 9.10 -8.25 -5.70
C LYS A 47 9.34 -6.76 -5.87
N GLU A 48 8.25 -6.01 -6.12
CA GLU A 48 8.31 -4.57 -6.29
C GLU A 48 6.96 -3.97 -5.93
N MET A 49 6.96 -2.90 -5.15
CA MET A 49 5.76 -2.14 -4.84
C MET A 49 6.05 -0.67 -5.08
N LYS A 50 5.21 -0.03 -5.88
CA LYS A 50 5.28 1.41 -6.11
C LYS A 50 4.07 2.06 -5.44
N ALA A 51 4.33 3.15 -4.74
CA ALA A 51 3.27 3.92 -4.10
C ALA A 51 3.47 5.40 -4.40
N TRP A 52 2.39 6.10 -4.68
CA TRP A 52 2.45 7.54 -4.94
C TRP A 52 1.09 8.16 -4.64
N VAL A 53 1.10 9.47 -4.45
CA VAL A 53 -0.13 10.24 -4.24
C VAL A 53 -0.44 11.00 -5.52
N GLN A 54 -1.66 10.84 -6.00
CA GLN A 54 -2.13 11.54 -7.18
C GLN A 54 -3.63 11.82 -7.02
N ASP A 55 -4.05 13.05 -7.32
CA ASP A 55 -5.45 13.47 -7.20
C ASP A 55 -6.03 13.21 -5.82
N LYS A 56 -5.22 13.44 -4.77
CA LYS A 56 -5.59 13.25 -3.37
C LYS A 56 -5.95 11.80 -3.03
N LYS A 57 -5.41 10.85 -3.78
CA LYS A 57 -5.59 9.42 -3.54
C LYS A 57 -4.23 8.73 -3.50
N LEU A 58 -4.17 7.65 -2.74
CA LEU A 58 -2.99 6.80 -2.71
C LEU A 58 -3.10 5.75 -3.81
N HIS A 59 -2.13 5.73 -4.70
CA HIS A 59 -2.04 4.73 -5.75
C HIS A 59 -0.95 3.74 -5.38
N VAL A 60 -1.26 2.46 -5.47
CA VAL A 60 -0.30 1.39 -5.14
C VAL A 60 -0.29 0.38 -6.28
N GLU A 61 0.90 0.12 -6.80
CA GLU A 61 1.13 -0.91 -7.81
C GLU A 61 2.04 -1.96 -7.20
N THR A 62 1.59 -3.21 -7.21
CA THR A 62 2.37 -4.32 -6.64
C THR A 62 2.69 -5.37 -7.69
N LEU A 63 3.88 -5.93 -7.57
CA LEU A 63 4.33 -7.07 -8.36
C LEU A 63 4.78 -8.15 -7.37
N SER A 64 4.03 -9.25 -7.31
CA SER A 64 4.33 -10.35 -6.41
C SER A 64 5.49 -11.19 -6.92
N ASP A 65 6.29 -11.72 -5.98
CA ASP A 65 7.35 -12.66 -6.30
C ASP A 65 6.79 -14.08 -6.23
N MET A 66 6.51 -14.65 -7.38
CA MET A 66 5.90 -15.98 -7.48
C MET A 66 6.84 -17.12 -7.09
N SER A 67 8.13 -16.82 -6.93
CA SER A 67 9.11 -17.81 -6.48
C SER A 67 9.10 -18.01 -4.97
N VAL A 68 8.51 -17.08 -4.23
CA VAL A 68 8.42 -17.17 -2.77
C VAL A 68 7.31 -18.11 -2.38
N LYS A 69 7.66 -19.18 -1.64
CA LYS A 69 6.71 -20.21 -1.20
C LYS A 69 6.66 -20.37 0.32
N ASP A 70 7.40 -19.54 1.05
CA ASP A 70 7.41 -19.55 2.51
C ASP A 70 6.13 -18.89 3.03
N GLU A 71 5.22 -19.68 3.59
CA GLU A 71 3.95 -19.21 4.09
C GLU A 71 4.10 -18.13 5.17
N LYS A 72 5.08 -18.28 6.05
CA LYS A 72 5.33 -17.30 7.11
C LYS A 72 5.73 -15.95 6.54
N LEU A 73 6.59 -15.97 5.52
CA LEU A 73 7.03 -14.76 4.85
C LEU A 73 5.88 -14.09 4.09
N ILE A 74 5.05 -14.89 3.43
CA ILE A 74 3.87 -14.39 2.71
C ILE A 74 2.91 -13.72 3.69
N LEU A 75 2.63 -14.36 4.83
CA LEU A 75 1.73 -13.80 5.84
C LEU A 75 2.30 -12.51 6.44
N ASP A 76 3.60 -12.49 6.74
CA ASP A 76 4.25 -11.29 7.26
C ASP A 76 4.21 -10.15 6.25
N THR A 77 4.47 -10.44 4.98
CA THR A 77 4.42 -9.46 3.91
C THR A 77 3.01 -8.85 3.80
N ASN A 78 1.99 -9.70 3.82
CA ASN A 78 0.60 -9.25 3.73
C ASN A 78 0.20 -8.40 4.93
N LYS A 79 0.67 -8.77 6.13
CA LYS A 79 0.41 -8.00 7.33
C LYS A 79 1.03 -6.61 7.25
N ARG A 80 2.29 -6.53 6.83
CA ARG A 80 2.98 -5.24 6.68
C ARG A 80 2.31 -4.38 5.60
N PHE A 81 1.85 -4.99 4.54
CA PHE A 81 1.13 -4.27 3.49
C PHE A 81 -0.16 -3.65 4.04
N ARG A 82 -0.93 -4.41 4.82
CA ARG A 82 -2.14 -3.90 5.46
C ARG A 82 -1.83 -2.81 6.47
N ASP A 83 -0.77 -2.98 7.26
CA ASP A 83 -0.34 -1.97 8.23
C ASP A 83 0.05 -0.67 7.51
N PHE A 84 0.74 -0.77 6.40
CA PHE A 84 1.09 0.38 5.58
C PHE A 84 -0.17 1.13 5.11
N LEU A 85 -1.14 0.41 4.57
CA LEU A 85 -2.37 1.02 4.08
C LEU A 85 -3.15 1.68 5.22
N GLU A 86 -3.21 1.05 6.39
CA GLU A 86 -3.90 1.61 7.55
C GLU A 86 -3.23 2.89 8.03
N GLU A 87 -1.91 2.90 8.14
CA GLU A 87 -1.17 4.09 8.56
C GLU A 87 -1.23 5.21 7.52
N ALA A 88 -1.21 4.84 6.25
CA ALA A 88 -1.25 5.82 5.16
C ALA A 88 -2.63 6.45 4.98
N THR A 89 -3.68 5.65 4.96
CA THR A 89 -5.04 6.10 4.66
C THR A 89 -5.89 6.39 5.89
N GLY A 90 -5.55 5.79 7.03
CA GLY A 90 -6.33 5.89 8.25
C GLY A 90 -7.49 4.89 8.32
N TYR A 91 -7.68 4.08 7.30
CA TYR A 91 -8.72 3.06 7.26
C TYR A 91 -8.14 1.68 7.49
N THR A 92 -8.78 0.90 8.37
CA THR A 92 -8.41 -0.50 8.58
C THR A 92 -8.81 -1.34 7.36
N ALA A 93 -8.28 -2.57 7.28
CA ALA A 93 -8.64 -3.49 6.20
C ALA A 93 -10.16 -3.73 6.16
N LYS A 94 -10.77 -3.85 7.34
CA LYS A 94 -12.22 -4.04 7.47
C LYS A 94 -12.99 -2.83 6.92
N GLU A 95 -12.54 -1.63 7.26
CA GLU A 95 -13.16 -0.40 6.80
C GLU A 95 -13.02 -0.24 5.29
N ARG A 96 -11.85 -0.56 4.74
CA ARG A 96 -11.63 -0.50 3.28
C ARG A 96 -12.53 -1.47 2.54
N LEU A 97 -12.70 -2.69 3.08
CA LEU A 97 -13.58 -3.69 2.49
C LEU A 97 -15.04 -3.23 2.50
N LYS A 98 -15.46 -2.64 3.62
CA LYS A 98 -16.81 -2.10 3.77
C LYS A 98 -17.08 -0.97 2.76
N MET A 99 -16.10 -0.08 2.57
CA MET A 99 -16.22 1.01 1.61
C MET A 99 -16.31 0.49 0.17
N ALA A 100 -15.53 -0.52 -0.18
CA ALA A 100 -15.59 -1.14 -1.50
C ALA A 100 -16.95 -1.79 -1.76
N LYS A 101 -17.51 -2.49 -0.77
CA LYS A 101 -18.83 -3.10 -0.88
C LYS A 101 -19.92 -2.04 -1.03
N LYS A 102 -19.80 -0.95 -0.28
CA LYS A 102 -20.77 0.14 -0.34
C LYS A 102 -20.73 0.83 -1.71
N ALA A 103 -19.55 1.02 -2.27
CA ALA A 103 -19.40 1.62 -3.59
C ALA A 103 -20.06 0.74 -4.67
N VAL A 104 -19.86 -0.58 -4.59
CA VAL A 104 -20.48 -1.52 -5.52
C VAL A 104 -22.00 -1.59 -5.31
N ALA A 105 -22.45 -1.63 -4.07
CA ALA A 105 -23.88 -1.70 -3.74
C ALA A 105 -24.62 -0.41 -4.07
N GLY A 106 -23.92 0.70 -4.16
CA GLY A 106 -24.51 2.01 -4.46
C GLY A 106 -24.83 2.25 -5.93
N GLU A 107 -24.48 1.29 -6.78
CA GLU A 107 -24.78 1.41 -8.21
C GLU A 107 -26.23 1.04 -8.54
#